data_1ebd1c63b34e23598b4f434b32d557d2
#
_entry.id   1ebd1c63b34e23598b4f434b32d557d2
#
_cell.length_a   1.000
_cell.length_b   1.000
_cell.length_c   1.000
_cell.angle_alpha   90.00
_cell.angle_beta   90.00
_cell.angle_gamma   90.00
#
_symmetry.space_group_name_H-M   'P 1'
#
loop_
_entity.id
_entity.type
_entity.pdbx_description
1 polymer ?
#
loop_
_entity_poly.entity_id
_entity_poly.type
_entity_poly.pdbx_seq_one_letter_code
_entity_poly.pdbx_strand_id
1 'polypeptide(L)'
;MVSGVQRSVAALAEAGNLLILDHVLEDPAWLRECVECWDGLDVFFVGVRCPLPVLERREAARGDRAPGLARYQFERVHAHGVYDLEVDTSVLDVDACVTRIVEALARGGAPRAFSP
;
A
#
# COMPACT_ATOMS: atom_id res chain seq x y z
N MET A 1 14.35 -1.62 -12.12
CA MET A 1 14.44 -0.94 -10.81
C MET A 1 13.38 -1.41 -9.82
N VAL A 2 12.10 -1.41 -10.20
CA VAL A 2 11.02 -1.91 -9.33
C VAL A 2 11.23 -3.38 -8.95
N SER A 3 11.60 -4.24 -9.89
CA SER A 3 11.88 -5.66 -9.63
C SER A 3 13.01 -5.86 -8.63
N GLY A 4 14.03 -5.00 -8.61
CA GLY A 4 15.12 -5.05 -7.64
C GLY A 4 14.65 -4.80 -6.21
N VAL A 5 13.72 -3.84 -6.02
CA VAL A 5 13.09 -3.56 -4.72
C VAL A 5 12.28 -4.77 -4.26
N GLN A 6 11.44 -5.34 -5.13
CA GLN A 6 10.60 -6.49 -4.78
C GLN A 6 11.45 -7.69 -4.33
N ARG A 7 12.53 -7.99 -5.04
CA ARG A 7 13.44 -9.09 -4.70
C ARG A 7 14.19 -8.84 -3.40
N SER A 8 14.60 -7.59 -3.16
CA SER A 8 15.29 -7.21 -1.91
C SER A 8 14.37 -7.38 -0.71
N VAL A 9 13.11 -6.99 -0.83
CA VAL A 9 12.09 -7.18 0.21
C VAL A 9 11.88 -8.67 0.48
N ALA A 10 11.75 -9.49 -0.54
CA ALA A 10 11.59 -10.93 -0.40
C ALA A 10 12.78 -11.56 0.35
N ALA A 11 14.00 -11.21 -0.02
CA ALA A 11 15.21 -11.72 0.63
C ALA A 11 15.28 -11.35 2.12
N LEU A 12 14.93 -10.09 2.45
CA LEU A 12 14.90 -9.64 3.84
C LEU A 12 13.84 -10.36 4.66
N ALA A 13 12.65 -10.56 4.09
CA ALA A 13 11.56 -11.27 4.77
C ALA A 13 11.89 -12.74 4.99
N GLU A 14 12.47 -13.40 4.00
CA GLU A 14 12.90 -14.80 4.09
C GLU A 14 13.99 -14.99 5.15
N ALA A 15 14.81 -13.96 5.39
CA ALA A 15 15.82 -13.97 6.45
C ALA A 15 15.23 -13.76 7.86
N GLY A 16 13.92 -13.64 7.99
CA GLY A 16 13.22 -13.52 9.26
C GLY A 16 12.94 -12.10 9.73
N ASN A 17 13.11 -11.11 8.87
CA ASN A 17 12.83 -9.71 9.23
C ASN A 17 11.35 -9.38 9.09
N LEU A 18 10.82 -8.58 10.04
CA LEU A 18 9.51 -7.95 9.91
C LEU A 18 9.70 -6.63 9.14
N LEU A 19 8.93 -6.47 8.07
CA LEU A 19 9.07 -5.33 7.18
C LEU A 19 7.79 -4.53 7.07
N ILE A 20 7.92 -3.21 6.99
CA ILE A 20 6.84 -2.32 6.59
C ILE A 20 7.32 -1.64 5.31
N LEU A 21 6.56 -1.81 4.23
CA LEU A 21 6.90 -1.24 2.93
C LEU A 21 5.86 -0.22 2.52
N ASP A 22 6.32 1.00 2.29
CA ASP A 22 5.50 2.07 1.69
C ASP A 22 5.79 2.08 0.19
N HIS A 23 4.77 1.77 -0.60
CA HIS A 23 4.93 1.61 -2.04
C HIS A 23 3.74 2.18 -2.81
N VAL A 24 4.03 2.80 -3.94
CA VAL A 24 3.01 3.34 -4.84
C VAL A 24 2.94 2.44 -6.07
N LEU A 25 1.89 1.63 -6.14
CA LEU A 25 1.69 0.64 -7.22
C LEU A 25 0.83 1.24 -8.34
N GLU A 26 1.42 2.09 -9.15
CA GLU A 26 0.73 2.78 -10.25
C GLU A 26 0.47 1.89 -11.45
N ASP A 27 1.30 0.86 -11.66
CA ASP A 27 1.22 -0.05 -12.78
C ASP A 27 0.78 -1.43 -12.31
N PRO A 28 -0.27 -2.03 -12.90
CA PRO A 28 -0.69 -3.38 -12.55
C PRO A 28 0.42 -4.44 -12.67
N ALA A 29 1.39 -4.24 -13.56
CA ALA A 29 2.54 -5.13 -13.70
C ALA A 29 3.41 -5.15 -12.43
N TRP A 30 3.52 -4.02 -11.74
CA TRP A 30 4.28 -3.93 -10.49
C TRP A 30 3.62 -4.74 -9.37
N LEU A 31 2.30 -4.72 -9.30
CA LEU A 31 1.57 -5.55 -8.34
C LEU A 31 1.75 -7.05 -8.65
N ARG A 32 1.70 -7.44 -9.92
CA ARG A 32 1.95 -8.83 -10.33
C ARG A 32 3.35 -9.28 -9.95
N GLU A 33 4.36 -8.42 -10.12
CA GLU A 33 5.72 -8.72 -9.66
C GLU A 33 5.78 -8.93 -8.16
N CYS A 34 5.10 -8.09 -7.37
CA CYS A 34 5.01 -8.27 -5.91
C CYS A 34 4.43 -9.62 -5.55
N VAL A 35 3.31 -9.99 -6.16
CA VAL A 35 2.64 -11.27 -5.90
C VAL A 35 3.56 -12.44 -6.23
N GLU A 36 4.27 -12.38 -7.35
CA GLU A 36 5.20 -13.43 -7.76
C GLU A 36 6.44 -13.51 -6.87
N CYS A 37 7.07 -12.35 -6.58
CA CYS A 37 8.30 -12.29 -5.77
C CYS A 37 8.07 -12.66 -4.31
N TRP A 38 6.86 -12.39 -3.80
CA TRP A 38 6.52 -12.59 -2.38
C TRP A 38 5.64 -13.81 -2.14
N ASP A 39 5.58 -14.71 -3.11
CA ASP A 39 4.86 -15.97 -2.96
C ASP A 39 5.42 -16.76 -1.77
N GLY A 40 4.54 -17.29 -0.94
CA GLY A 40 4.91 -18.00 0.28
C GLY A 40 5.25 -17.13 1.48
N LEU A 41 5.27 -15.80 1.32
CA LEU A 41 5.45 -14.87 2.43
C LEU A 41 4.10 -14.41 2.99
N ASP A 42 4.07 -14.07 4.29
CA ASP A 42 2.90 -13.45 4.92
C ASP A 42 2.88 -11.96 4.58
N VAL A 43 2.07 -11.59 3.62
CA VAL A 43 1.92 -10.20 3.17
C VAL A 43 0.56 -9.67 3.61
N PHE A 44 0.56 -8.65 4.46
CA PHE A 44 -0.65 -7.92 4.83
C PHE A 44 -0.73 -6.64 3.99
N PHE A 45 -1.67 -6.59 3.06
CA PHE A 45 -1.77 -5.53 2.07
C PHE A 45 -2.80 -4.48 2.50
N VAL A 46 -2.32 -3.28 2.81
CA VAL A 46 -3.16 -2.17 3.28
C VAL A 46 -3.33 -1.14 2.18
N GLY A 47 -4.58 -0.84 1.85
CA GLY A 47 -4.92 0.27 0.97
C GLY A 47 -5.15 1.54 1.78
N VAL A 48 -4.35 2.55 1.52
CA VAL A 48 -4.52 3.87 2.13
C VAL A 48 -5.26 4.75 1.13
N ARG A 49 -6.52 5.04 1.43
CA ARG A 49 -7.41 5.79 0.54
C ARG A 49 -7.67 7.21 1.04
N CYS A 50 -8.01 8.07 0.12
CA CYS A 50 -8.45 9.43 0.42
C CYS A 50 -9.21 9.96 -0.80
N PRO A 51 -10.36 10.66 -0.63
CA PRO A 51 -11.07 11.26 -1.75
C PRO A 51 -10.20 12.24 -2.53
N LEU A 52 -10.33 12.27 -3.85
CA LEU A 52 -9.52 13.11 -4.72
C LEU A 52 -9.50 14.59 -4.33
N PRO A 53 -10.62 15.24 -3.99
CA PRO A 53 -10.59 16.66 -3.58
C PRO A 53 -9.70 16.93 -2.37
N VAL A 54 -9.65 15.98 -1.42
CA VAL A 54 -8.79 16.09 -0.23
C VAL A 54 -7.33 15.92 -0.61
N LEU A 55 -7.01 14.96 -1.48
CA LEU A 55 -5.66 14.74 -1.99
C LEU A 55 -5.14 15.96 -2.75
N GLU A 56 -5.96 16.57 -3.58
CA GLU A 56 -5.59 17.75 -4.34
C GLU A 56 -5.30 18.95 -3.43
N ARG A 57 -6.09 19.11 -2.37
CA ARG A 57 -5.84 20.15 -1.35
C ARG A 57 -4.53 19.91 -0.60
N ARG A 58 -4.25 18.67 -0.24
CA ARG A 58 -3.00 18.28 0.44
C ARG A 58 -1.79 18.51 -0.45
N GLU A 59 -1.89 18.17 -1.73
CA GLU A 59 -0.85 18.39 -2.72
C GLU A 59 -0.52 19.88 -2.87
N ALA A 60 -1.55 20.73 -2.99
CA ALA A 60 -1.39 22.18 -3.08
C ALA A 60 -0.74 22.76 -1.82
N ALA A 61 -1.13 22.27 -0.63
CA ALA A 61 -0.57 22.71 0.64
C ALA A 61 0.91 22.36 0.81
N ARG A 62 1.34 21.22 0.27
CA ARG A 62 2.74 20.81 0.32
C ARG A 62 3.66 21.71 -0.52
N GLY A 63 3.23 22.03 -1.74
CA GLY A 63 3.98 22.91 -2.65
C GLY A 63 5.27 22.34 -3.21
N ASP A 64 5.62 21.07 -2.91
CA ASP A 64 6.88 20.43 -3.31
C ASP A 64 6.69 19.37 -4.41
N ARG A 65 5.47 19.20 -4.92
CA ARG A 65 5.13 18.23 -5.96
C ARG A 65 4.61 18.92 -7.21
N ALA A 66 4.79 18.25 -8.36
CA ALA A 66 4.22 18.72 -9.62
C ALA A 66 2.69 18.71 -9.51
N PRO A 67 1.99 19.78 -9.94
CA PRO A 67 0.53 19.80 -9.97
C PRO A 67 -0.02 18.63 -10.80
N GLY A 68 -1.07 17.98 -10.30
CA GLY A 68 -1.73 16.86 -10.98
C GLY A 68 -1.18 15.48 -10.65
N LEU A 69 -0.09 15.37 -9.88
CA LEU A 69 0.46 14.07 -9.48
C LEU A 69 -0.54 13.27 -8.63
N ALA A 70 -1.23 13.91 -7.68
CA ALA A 70 -2.22 13.25 -6.84
C ALA A 70 -3.35 12.66 -7.67
N ARG A 71 -3.86 13.39 -8.68
CA ARG A 71 -4.90 12.88 -9.59
C ARG A 71 -4.39 11.69 -10.41
N TYR A 72 -3.18 11.79 -10.94
CA TYR A 72 -2.57 10.73 -11.73
C TYR A 72 -2.47 9.43 -10.92
N GLN A 73 -1.96 9.53 -9.69
CA GLN A 73 -1.82 8.38 -8.80
C GLN A 73 -3.19 7.85 -8.32
N PHE A 74 -4.14 8.74 -8.01
CA PHE A 74 -5.49 8.37 -7.58
C PHE A 74 -6.18 7.44 -8.59
N GLU A 75 -6.03 7.73 -9.88
CA GLU A 75 -6.65 6.93 -10.93
C GLU A 75 -5.99 5.56 -11.13
N ARG A 76 -4.75 5.37 -10.65
CA ARG A 76 -3.94 4.18 -10.94
C ARG A 76 -3.66 3.29 -9.73
N VAL A 77 -3.35 3.90 -8.60
CA VAL A 77 -2.86 3.17 -7.42
C VAL A 77 -3.87 2.14 -6.90
N HIS A 78 -5.14 2.48 -6.93
CA HIS A 78 -6.20 1.60 -6.43
C HIS A 78 -6.99 0.86 -7.53
N ALA A 79 -6.48 0.85 -8.76
CA ALA A 79 -7.18 0.22 -9.89
C ALA A 79 -7.39 -1.29 -9.70
N HIS A 80 -6.49 -1.99 -9.00
CA HIS A 80 -6.63 -3.42 -8.71
C HIS A 80 -7.68 -3.74 -7.64
N GLY A 81 -7.93 -2.82 -6.70
CA GLY A 81 -9.05 -2.85 -5.76
C GLY A 81 -9.07 -3.93 -4.68
N VAL A 82 -8.03 -4.77 -4.55
CA VAL A 82 -8.01 -5.88 -3.59
C VAL A 82 -7.00 -5.62 -2.48
N TYR A 83 -7.50 -5.45 -1.25
CA TYR A 83 -6.69 -5.22 -0.07
C TYR A 83 -7.13 -6.12 1.08
N ASP A 84 -6.23 -6.40 2.02
CA ASP A 84 -6.57 -7.07 3.29
C ASP A 84 -7.26 -6.10 4.26
N LEU A 85 -6.90 -4.83 4.18
CA LEU A 85 -7.51 -3.75 4.96
C LEU A 85 -7.44 -2.46 4.15
N GLU A 86 -8.48 -1.63 4.27
CA GLU A 86 -8.48 -0.28 3.72
C GLU A 86 -8.70 0.73 4.83
N VAL A 87 -7.97 1.83 4.79
CA VAL A 87 -8.15 2.97 5.70
C VAL A 87 -8.33 4.25 4.89
N ASP A 88 -9.21 5.13 5.34
CA ASP A 88 -9.48 6.43 4.70
C ASP A 88 -8.92 7.55 5.57
N THR A 89 -7.88 8.20 5.09
CA THR A 89 -7.17 9.25 5.82
C THR A 89 -7.93 10.58 5.88
N SER A 90 -9.02 10.71 5.13
CA SER A 90 -9.90 11.89 5.24
C SER A 90 -10.87 11.80 6.42
N VAL A 91 -11.12 10.58 6.90
CA VAL A 91 -12.04 10.29 8.02
C VAL A 91 -11.27 9.98 9.29
N LEU A 92 -10.15 9.24 9.16
CA LEU A 92 -9.33 8.79 10.28
C LEU A 92 -8.04 9.60 10.32
N ASP A 93 -7.63 10.01 11.50
CA ASP A 93 -6.29 10.57 11.69
C ASP A 93 -5.23 9.44 11.68
N VAL A 94 -3.95 9.83 11.79
CA VAL A 94 -2.84 8.86 11.75
C VAL A 94 -2.98 7.82 12.86
N ASP A 95 -3.29 8.24 14.08
CA ASP A 95 -3.41 7.31 15.21
C ASP A 95 -4.56 6.33 15.02
N ALA A 96 -5.69 6.78 14.49
CA ALA A 96 -6.83 5.92 14.18
C ALA A 96 -6.52 4.92 13.07
N CYS A 97 -5.79 5.33 12.04
CA CYS A 97 -5.33 4.44 10.97
C CYS A 97 -4.41 3.36 11.53
N VAL A 98 -3.43 3.74 12.34
CA VAL A 98 -2.49 2.80 12.97
C VAL A 98 -3.23 1.81 13.86
N THR A 99 -4.18 2.30 14.67
CA THR A 99 -5.00 1.45 15.55
C THR A 99 -5.77 0.40 14.73
N ARG A 100 -6.37 0.78 13.61
CA ARG A 100 -7.07 -0.15 12.74
C ARG A 100 -6.16 -1.23 12.16
N ILE A 101 -4.96 -0.84 11.74
CA ILE A 101 -3.97 -1.78 11.21
C ILE A 101 -3.52 -2.77 12.29
N VAL A 102 -3.18 -2.27 13.46
CA VAL A 102 -2.73 -3.11 14.60
C VAL A 102 -3.82 -4.08 15.01
N GLU A 103 -5.07 -3.61 15.15
CA GLU A 103 -6.20 -4.47 15.50
C GLU A 103 -6.46 -5.55 14.43
N ALA A 104 -6.36 -5.21 13.17
CA ALA A 104 -6.53 -6.16 12.07
C ALA A 104 -5.45 -7.24 12.09
N LEU A 105 -4.20 -6.86 12.35
CA LEU A 105 -3.10 -7.81 12.49
C LEU A 105 -3.29 -8.72 13.71
N ALA A 106 -3.75 -8.16 14.83
CA ALA A 106 -3.98 -8.91 16.07
C ALA A 106 -5.11 -9.94 15.96
N ARG A 107 -6.09 -9.72 15.07
CA ARG A 107 -7.17 -10.68 14.82
C ARG A 107 -6.68 -11.98 14.17
N GLY A 108 -5.50 -11.96 13.56
CA GLY A 108 -4.81 -13.17 13.12
C GLY A 108 -5.43 -13.89 11.94
N GLY A 109 -6.29 -13.25 11.16
CA GLY A 109 -6.79 -13.83 9.92
C GLY A 109 -5.67 -13.98 8.89
N ALA A 110 -5.70 -15.03 8.08
CA ALA A 110 -4.73 -15.18 7.01
C ALA A 110 -4.91 -14.07 5.97
N PRO A 111 -3.83 -13.34 5.58
CA PRO A 111 -3.91 -12.35 4.51
C PRO A 111 -4.33 -13.01 3.20
N ARG A 112 -5.20 -12.34 2.44
CA ARG A 112 -5.78 -12.89 1.20
C ARG A 112 -5.51 -12.09 -0.05
N ALA A 113 -5.14 -10.82 0.08
CA ALA A 113 -4.98 -9.94 -1.08
C ALA A 113 -3.94 -10.46 -2.07
N PHE A 114 -2.89 -11.10 -1.56
CA PHE A 114 -1.80 -11.69 -2.36
C PHE A 114 -1.97 -13.20 -2.58
N SER A 115 -3.06 -13.78 -2.15
CA SER A 115 -3.35 -15.20 -2.41
C SER A 115 -3.88 -15.39 -3.82
N PRO A 116 -3.47 -16.45 -4.53
CA PRO A 116 -4.01 -16.76 -5.84
C PRO A 116 -5.48 -17.15 -5.78
#